data_b016dcf9562bb4ee17305b3991e79037
#
_entry.id   b016dcf9562bb4ee17305b3991e79037
#
_cell.length_a   1.000
_cell.length_b   1.000
_cell.length_c   1.000
_cell.angle_alpha   90.00
_cell.angle_beta   90.00
_cell.angle_gamma   90.00
#
_symmetry.space_group_name_H-M   'P 1'
#
loop_
_entity.id
_entity.type
_entity.pdbx_description
1 polymer ?
#
loop_
_entity_poly.entity_id
_entity_poly.type
_entity_poly.pdbx_seq_one_letter_code
_entity_poly.pdbx_strand_id
1 'polypeptide(L)'
;GLQAGLILLNHLRGTLAYDTMADAVASLPPEKMSALYAAGGCALAGFGAKAGMFPLHIWLPKAHPVAPAPASALLSGILTKSGIFGVLILSRYLFWADLPWNAVVLALGVVTMVLGAVLALFSIDLKRTLACSSMSQIGFILVGVAMQGFLTGENALAAWGTVLHMLNHSLIKLVLFVSAGVVYLGTHSLNLNDIRGWGRNKPVLKVLFFIGAASIAGVPGFSGYVSKTLLHESIVEYVHVLEHAGMSTGWFTAVEWLFLFSGGLTAAYMTKLFVAIFLSNRAIGQRLPVRGYLAPGTLVALSAGAALLLFLGLTPGMSMEPLAQWAAQFLRADTGHSVHYFTAVNLQGALISLGIGAAVYLLVVRGLLMRQEPEGVVYLDRWPRRLDLENLVYRQVLSALTFVGALCARVAASVGDWLVLLGEKILFTKAPGIFVPKHDENFGTYGRKPRHFLTEETFSFDLMLAGGGLIVLLLYLLL
;
A
#
# COMPACT_ATOMS: atom_id res chain seq x y z
N GLY A 1 0.53 5.33 15.92
CA GLY A 1 -0.72 5.54 15.16
C GLY A 1 -1.72 4.44 15.40
N LEU A 2 -1.57 3.26 14.77
CA LEU A 2 -2.57 2.18 14.85
C LEU A 2 -2.88 1.74 16.28
N GLN A 3 -1.86 1.42 17.08
CA GLN A 3 -2.06 0.99 18.47
C GLN A 3 -2.76 2.07 19.30
N ALA A 4 -2.33 3.33 19.18
CA ALA A 4 -3.00 4.44 19.87
C ALA A 4 -4.48 4.56 19.47
N GLY A 5 -4.79 4.43 18.18
CA GLY A 5 -6.16 4.42 17.68
C GLY A 5 -6.99 3.28 18.27
N LEU A 6 -6.45 2.06 18.27
CA LEU A 6 -7.15 0.88 18.83
C LEU A 6 -7.35 0.98 20.35
N ILE A 7 -6.34 1.44 21.10
CA ILE A 7 -6.46 1.66 22.56
C ILE A 7 -7.54 2.70 22.84
N LEU A 8 -7.54 3.82 22.11
CA LEU A 8 -8.55 4.85 22.29
C LEU A 8 -9.96 4.36 21.90
N LEU A 9 -10.08 3.57 20.83
CA LEU A 9 -11.35 2.92 20.46
C LEU A 9 -11.84 1.97 21.55
N ASN A 10 -10.95 1.14 22.09
CA ASN A 10 -11.31 0.23 23.18
C ASN A 10 -11.76 1.00 24.44
N HIS A 11 -11.03 2.05 24.80
CA HIS A 11 -11.39 2.90 25.95
C HIS A 11 -12.75 3.59 25.76
N LEU A 12 -13.05 4.08 24.56
CA LEU A 12 -14.30 4.78 24.27
C LEU A 12 -15.52 3.84 24.25
N ARG A 13 -15.32 2.58 23.90
CA ARG A 13 -16.39 1.65 23.54
C ARG A 13 -16.44 0.38 24.37
N GLY A 14 -15.38 0.09 25.12
CA GLY A 14 -15.25 -1.12 25.94
C GLY A 14 -15.05 -2.42 25.14
N THR A 15 -15.01 -2.36 23.81
CA THR A 15 -14.82 -3.53 22.94
C THR A 15 -14.16 -3.18 21.62
N LEU A 16 -13.40 -4.13 21.06
CA LEU A 16 -12.89 -4.10 19.70
C LEU A 16 -13.54 -5.16 18.81
N ALA A 17 -14.54 -5.89 19.34
CA ALA A 17 -15.29 -6.86 18.55
C ALA A 17 -16.13 -6.13 17.50
N TYR A 18 -15.93 -6.45 16.22
CA TYR A 18 -16.54 -5.70 15.10
C TYR A 18 -18.04 -5.97 14.94
N ASP A 19 -18.55 -7.10 15.42
CA ASP A 19 -19.97 -7.45 15.42
C ASP A 19 -20.81 -6.53 16.32
N THR A 20 -20.24 -6.09 17.45
CA THR A 20 -20.88 -5.16 18.39
C THR A 20 -20.46 -3.69 18.17
N MET A 21 -19.59 -3.45 17.23
CA MET A 21 -19.03 -2.12 16.95
C MET A 21 -20.09 -1.08 16.59
N ALA A 22 -21.00 -1.41 15.69
CA ALA A 22 -22.02 -0.48 15.22
C ALA A 22 -22.96 -0.04 16.36
N ASP A 23 -23.38 -1.00 17.20
CA ASP A 23 -24.28 -0.73 18.34
C ASP A 23 -23.60 0.14 19.40
N ALA A 24 -22.32 -0.12 19.65
CA ALA A 24 -21.52 0.67 20.58
C ALA A 24 -21.29 2.11 20.08
N VAL A 25 -21.18 2.34 18.77
CA VAL A 25 -21.09 3.70 18.20
C VAL A 25 -22.45 4.41 18.29
N ALA A 26 -23.55 3.71 17.99
CA ALA A 26 -24.89 4.27 18.05
C ALA A 26 -25.27 4.75 19.48
N SER A 27 -24.69 4.14 20.51
CA SER A 27 -24.91 4.50 21.92
C SER A 27 -23.96 5.57 22.46
N LEU A 28 -22.98 6.06 21.65
CA LEU A 28 -22.03 7.07 22.09
C LEU A 28 -22.69 8.47 22.27
N PRO A 29 -22.40 9.16 23.38
CA PRO A 29 -22.82 10.54 23.55
C PRO A 29 -22.19 11.46 22.49
N PRO A 30 -22.89 12.50 22.00
CA PRO A 30 -22.37 13.43 20.99
C PRO A 30 -21.03 14.07 21.38
N GLU A 31 -20.79 14.31 22.66
CA GLU A 31 -19.54 14.87 23.20
C GLU A 31 -18.32 13.98 22.93
N LYS A 32 -18.51 12.67 22.77
CA LYS A 32 -17.43 11.71 22.51
C LYS A 32 -17.17 11.48 21.01
N MET A 33 -17.96 12.05 20.11
CA MET A 33 -17.78 11.88 18.67
C MET A 33 -16.45 12.43 18.15
N SER A 34 -15.97 13.56 18.70
CA SER A 34 -14.65 14.11 18.35
C SER A 34 -13.51 13.15 18.70
N ALA A 35 -13.60 12.48 19.85
CA ALA A 35 -12.64 11.46 20.25
C ALA A 35 -12.73 10.20 19.38
N LEU A 36 -13.92 9.81 18.92
CA LEU A 36 -14.13 8.72 17.98
C LEU A 36 -13.46 9.02 16.64
N TYR A 37 -13.63 10.23 16.08
CA TYR A 37 -12.94 10.65 14.86
C TYR A 37 -11.42 10.70 15.02
N ALA A 38 -10.92 11.17 16.18
CA ALA A 38 -9.48 11.16 16.47
C ALA A 38 -8.93 9.72 16.51
N ALA A 39 -9.65 8.81 17.17
CA ALA A 39 -9.28 7.39 17.24
C ALA A 39 -9.32 6.73 15.86
N GLY A 40 -10.39 6.96 15.10
CA GLY A 40 -10.54 6.50 13.73
C GLY A 40 -9.46 7.03 12.81
N GLY A 41 -9.14 8.31 12.90
CA GLY A 41 -8.05 8.96 12.14
C GLY A 41 -6.68 8.35 12.45
N CYS A 42 -6.38 8.09 13.72
CA CYS A 42 -5.15 7.39 14.11
C CYS A 42 -5.09 5.95 13.57
N ALA A 43 -6.20 5.23 13.61
CA ALA A 43 -6.30 3.89 13.07
C ALA A 43 -6.21 3.90 11.53
N LEU A 44 -6.88 4.85 10.85
CA LEU A 44 -6.79 5.07 9.42
C LEU A 44 -5.35 5.35 8.97
N ALA A 45 -4.64 6.22 9.69
CA ALA A 45 -3.22 6.47 9.42
C ALA A 45 -2.37 5.20 9.55
N GLY A 46 -2.61 4.37 10.57
CA GLY A 46 -1.88 3.13 10.77
C GLY A 46 -2.17 2.07 9.72
N PHE A 47 -3.44 1.81 9.42
CA PHE A 47 -3.84 0.88 8.36
C PHE A 47 -3.49 1.40 6.97
N GLY A 48 -3.65 2.70 6.73
CA GLY A 48 -3.26 3.36 5.49
C GLY A 48 -1.76 3.30 5.22
N ALA A 49 -0.93 3.49 6.24
CA ALA A 49 0.51 3.30 6.15
C ALA A 49 0.85 1.86 5.72
N LYS A 50 0.21 0.86 6.33
CA LYS A 50 0.41 -0.55 5.98
C LYS A 50 -0.08 -0.86 4.57
N ALA A 51 -1.17 -0.24 4.13
CA ALA A 51 -1.69 -0.37 2.77
C ALA A 51 -0.80 0.30 1.71
N GLY A 52 -0.02 1.31 2.08
CA GLY A 52 0.68 2.18 1.12
C GLY A 52 -0.22 3.26 0.54
N MET A 53 -1.17 3.76 1.32
CA MET A 53 -2.08 4.87 1.00
C MET A 53 -1.35 6.21 1.13
N PHE A 54 -1.68 7.17 0.27
CA PHE A 54 -1.23 8.56 0.44
C PHE A 54 -1.77 9.14 1.78
N PRO A 55 -0.98 9.89 2.52
CA PRO A 55 0.39 10.34 2.27
C PRO A 55 1.49 9.36 2.72
N LEU A 56 1.19 8.20 3.26
CA LEU A 56 2.15 7.28 3.90
C LEU A 56 2.66 6.17 2.95
N HIS A 57 2.67 6.41 1.64
CA HIS A 57 2.93 5.43 0.56
C HIS A 57 4.39 5.21 0.18
N ILE A 58 5.32 6.10 0.57
CA ILE A 58 6.69 6.17 0.04
C ILE A 58 7.48 4.88 0.21
N TRP A 59 7.24 4.14 1.29
CA TRP A 59 7.95 2.90 1.57
C TRP A 59 7.70 1.84 0.48
N LEU A 60 6.51 1.83 -0.12
CA LEU A 60 6.09 0.78 -1.06
C LEU A 60 6.95 0.77 -2.34
N PRO A 61 7.13 1.89 -3.09
CA PRO A 61 8.00 1.94 -4.25
C PRO A 61 9.49 1.72 -3.95
N LYS A 62 9.92 1.88 -2.70
CA LYS A 62 11.30 1.66 -2.27
C LYS A 62 11.59 0.24 -1.83
N ALA A 63 10.65 -0.40 -1.14
CA ALA A 63 10.81 -1.76 -0.65
C ALA A 63 10.88 -2.79 -1.80
N HIS A 64 10.07 -2.61 -2.84
CA HIS A 64 9.95 -3.61 -3.90
C HIS A 64 11.20 -3.83 -4.76
N PRO A 65 11.98 -2.80 -5.17
CA PRO A 65 13.20 -3.03 -5.94
C PRO A 65 14.24 -3.88 -5.20
N VAL A 66 14.38 -3.70 -3.89
CA VAL A 66 15.36 -4.42 -3.07
C VAL A 66 14.88 -5.80 -2.59
N ALA A 67 13.58 -5.99 -2.43
CA ALA A 67 13.01 -7.26 -1.98
C ALA A 67 13.12 -8.34 -3.07
N PRO A 68 13.35 -9.62 -2.72
CA PRO A 68 13.23 -10.73 -3.67
C PRO A 68 11.84 -10.77 -4.32
N ALA A 69 11.75 -11.30 -5.56
CA ALA A 69 10.50 -11.28 -6.32
C ALA A 69 9.32 -11.99 -5.62
N PRO A 70 9.49 -13.18 -4.99
CA PRO A 70 8.44 -13.80 -4.20
C PRO A 70 7.97 -12.95 -3.01
N ALA A 71 8.92 -12.32 -2.30
CA ALA A 71 8.61 -11.40 -1.21
C ALA A 71 7.84 -10.17 -1.72
N SER A 72 8.23 -9.60 -2.86
CA SER A 72 7.48 -8.51 -3.51
C SER A 72 6.06 -8.93 -3.91
N ALA A 73 5.88 -10.15 -4.41
CA ALA A 73 4.55 -10.68 -4.73
C ALA A 73 3.66 -10.79 -3.50
N LEU A 74 4.17 -11.30 -2.37
CA LEU A 74 3.46 -11.40 -1.10
C LEU A 74 3.19 -10.01 -0.49
N LEU A 75 4.18 -9.12 -0.53
CA LEU A 75 4.06 -7.76 0.00
C LEU A 75 2.94 -6.99 -0.72
N SER A 76 2.95 -7.01 -2.05
CA SER A 76 1.91 -6.37 -2.85
C SER A 76 0.59 -7.13 -2.84
N GLY A 77 0.64 -8.47 -2.89
CA GLY A 77 -0.54 -9.34 -3.00
C GLY A 77 -1.34 -9.48 -1.69
N ILE A 78 -0.68 -9.57 -0.53
CA ILE A 78 -1.33 -9.90 0.75
C ILE A 78 -1.12 -8.82 1.81
N LEU A 79 0.13 -8.41 2.08
CA LEU A 79 0.41 -7.53 3.21
C LEU A 79 -0.27 -6.16 3.10
N THR A 80 -0.29 -5.56 1.92
CA THR A 80 -1.01 -4.29 1.71
C THR A 80 -2.52 -4.44 1.90
N LYS A 81 -3.10 -5.61 1.57
CA LYS A 81 -4.54 -5.87 1.72
C LYS A 81 -4.96 -5.96 3.17
N SER A 82 -4.11 -6.43 4.07
CA SER A 82 -4.43 -6.38 5.50
C SER A 82 -4.60 -4.95 6.04
N GLY A 83 -3.86 -3.98 5.46
CA GLY A 83 -4.09 -2.55 5.74
C GLY A 83 -5.43 -2.06 5.18
N ILE A 84 -5.73 -2.39 3.92
CA ILE A 84 -7.02 -2.05 3.30
C ILE A 84 -8.18 -2.68 4.06
N PHE A 85 -8.04 -3.93 4.49
CA PHE A 85 -9.06 -4.62 5.28
C PHE A 85 -9.35 -3.88 6.59
N GLY A 86 -8.32 -3.36 7.26
CA GLY A 86 -8.49 -2.49 8.43
C GLY A 86 -9.28 -1.22 8.11
N VAL A 87 -8.98 -0.54 6.99
CA VAL A 87 -9.75 0.64 6.55
C VAL A 87 -11.21 0.26 6.24
N LEU A 88 -11.43 -0.88 5.60
CA LEU A 88 -12.77 -1.41 5.30
C LEU A 88 -13.58 -1.65 6.57
N ILE A 89 -12.98 -2.28 7.60
CA ILE A 89 -13.62 -2.50 8.89
C ILE A 89 -13.96 -1.17 9.57
N LEU A 90 -13.04 -0.21 9.60
CA LEU A 90 -13.33 1.12 10.15
C LEU A 90 -14.51 1.78 9.44
N SER A 91 -14.49 1.81 8.11
CA SER A 91 -15.56 2.45 7.33
C SER A 91 -16.90 1.71 7.49
N ARG A 92 -16.88 0.37 7.53
CA ARG A 92 -18.11 -0.43 7.56
C ARG A 92 -18.76 -0.52 8.93
N TYR A 93 -17.97 -0.58 10.00
CA TYR A 93 -18.47 -0.89 11.34
C TYR A 93 -18.40 0.29 12.32
N LEU A 94 -17.53 1.30 12.07
CA LEU A 94 -17.48 2.50 12.90
C LEU A 94 -18.14 3.72 12.26
N PHE A 95 -17.90 3.93 10.96
CA PHE A 95 -18.27 5.15 10.25
C PHE A 95 -19.20 4.86 9.07
N TRP A 96 -20.10 3.89 9.27
CA TRP A 96 -21.10 3.55 8.25
C TRP A 96 -22.03 4.72 7.98
N ALA A 97 -22.22 5.05 6.69
CA ALA A 97 -23.02 6.19 6.24
C ALA A 97 -22.56 7.57 6.77
N ASP A 98 -21.38 7.64 7.41
CA ASP A 98 -20.79 8.91 7.83
C ASP A 98 -20.20 9.62 6.61
N LEU A 99 -20.89 10.65 6.10
CA LEU A 99 -20.49 11.36 4.88
C LEU A 99 -19.11 12.02 4.99
N PRO A 100 -18.75 12.74 6.08
CA PRO A 100 -17.41 13.29 6.24
C PRO A 100 -16.30 12.23 6.19
N TRP A 101 -16.48 11.10 6.87
CA TRP A 101 -15.52 10.02 6.86
C TRP A 101 -15.34 9.43 5.46
N ASN A 102 -16.46 9.10 4.79
CA ASN A 102 -16.42 8.51 3.46
C ASN A 102 -15.83 9.49 2.42
N ALA A 103 -16.07 10.80 2.57
CA ALA A 103 -15.45 11.82 1.73
C ALA A 103 -13.93 11.87 1.92
N VAL A 104 -13.43 11.75 3.15
CA VAL A 104 -11.98 11.68 3.43
C VAL A 104 -11.38 10.42 2.81
N VAL A 105 -12.00 9.25 2.99
CA VAL A 105 -11.51 7.98 2.42
C VAL A 105 -11.54 8.03 0.89
N LEU A 106 -12.59 8.61 0.28
CA LEU A 106 -12.70 8.83 -1.16
C LEU A 106 -11.57 9.72 -1.68
N ALA A 107 -11.34 10.87 -1.05
CA ALA A 107 -10.29 11.81 -1.44
C ALA A 107 -8.90 11.17 -1.36
N LEU A 108 -8.59 10.47 -0.26
CA LEU A 108 -7.35 9.74 -0.09
C LEU A 108 -7.22 8.59 -1.12
N GLY A 109 -8.31 7.90 -1.43
CA GLY A 109 -8.39 6.87 -2.46
C GLY A 109 -8.07 7.44 -3.85
N VAL A 110 -8.73 8.52 -4.25
CA VAL A 110 -8.52 9.19 -5.55
C VAL A 110 -7.09 9.70 -5.69
N VAL A 111 -6.55 10.38 -4.66
CA VAL A 111 -5.16 10.86 -4.70
C VAL A 111 -4.18 9.68 -4.79
N THR A 112 -4.39 8.62 -4.01
CA THR A 112 -3.55 7.41 -4.06
C THR A 112 -3.59 6.76 -5.44
N MET A 113 -4.78 6.66 -6.04
CA MET A 113 -5.02 6.07 -7.35
C MET A 113 -4.28 6.83 -8.46
N VAL A 114 -4.48 8.13 -8.53
CA VAL A 114 -3.90 8.98 -9.59
C VAL A 114 -2.39 9.10 -9.42
N LEU A 115 -1.92 9.42 -8.20
CA LEU A 115 -0.49 9.58 -7.92
C LEU A 115 0.27 8.28 -8.18
N GLY A 116 -0.26 7.13 -7.73
CA GLY A 116 0.34 5.83 -8.01
C GLY A 116 0.47 5.53 -9.49
N ALA A 117 -0.56 5.84 -10.29
CA ALA A 117 -0.54 5.64 -11.74
C ALA A 117 0.47 6.55 -12.46
N VAL A 118 0.54 7.82 -12.05
CA VAL A 118 1.50 8.79 -12.61
C VAL A 118 2.94 8.38 -12.25
N LEU A 119 3.22 8.04 -11.00
CA LEU A 119 4.54 7.56 -10.60
C LEU A 119 4.96 6.29 -11.34
N ALA A 120 4.03 5.36 -11.62
CA ALA A 120 4.30 4.17 -12.43
C ALA A 120 4.64 4.52 -13.89
N LEU A 121 3.95 5.52 -14.45
CA LEU A 121 4.18 5.97 -15.82
C LEU A 121 5.61 6.52 -16.01
N PHE A 122 6.10 7.32 -15.06
CA PHE A 122 7.42 7.96 -15.14
C PHE A 122 8.56 7.04 -14.69
N SER A 123 8.31 5.99 -13.94
CA SER A 123 9.36 5.08 -13.43
C SER A 123 10.06 4.32 -14.57
N ILE A 124 11.39 4.26 -14.53
CA ILE A 124 12.23 3.48 -15.44
C ILE A 124 12.74 2.16 -14.82
N ASP A 125 12.33 1.82 -13.63
CA ASP A 125 12.62 0.56 -12.95
C ASP A 125 11.41 -0.37 -13.00
N LEU A 126 11.61 -1.64 -13.34
CA LEU A 126 10.55 -2.64 -13.51
C LEU A 126 9.77 -2.87 -12.21
N LYS A 127 10.45 -3.18 -11.12
CA LYS A 127 9.77 -3.46 -9.84
C LYS A 127 9.19 -2.20 -9.20
N ARG A 128 9.84 -1.06 -9.34
CA ARG A 128 9.30 0.23 -8.89
C ARG A 128 8.04 0.59 -9.66
N THR A 129 8.00 0.38 -10.98
CA THR A 129 6.78 0.56 -11.78
C THR A 129 5.64 -0.33 -11.27
N LEU A 130 5.92 -1.61 -11.03
CA LEU A 130 4.93 -2.55 -10.47
C LEU A 130 4.49 -2.14 -9.05
N ALA A 131 5.37 -1.60 -8.22
CA ALA A 131 5.04 -1.10 -6.89
C ALA A 131 4.14 0.13 -6.93
N CYS A 132 4.48 1.14 -7.77
CA CYS A 132 3.62 2.31 -7.98
C CYS A 132 2.26 1.91 -8.56
N SER A 133 2.24 0.90 -9.45
CA SER A 133 0.97 0.36 -9.94
C SER A 133 0.17 -0.34 -8.84
N SER A 134 0.81 -0.93 -7.81
CA SER A 134 0.10 -1.46 -6.64
C SER A 134 -0.53 -0.35 -5.83
N MET A 135 0.19 0.76 -5.61
CA MET A 135 -0.35 1.95 -4.97
C MET A 135 -1.60 2.48 -5.72
N SER A 136 -1.55 2.56 -7.05
CA SER A 136 -2.70 2.96 -7.85
C SER A 136 -3.91 2.04 -7.63
N GLN A 137 -3.72 0.72 -7.67
CA GLN A 137 -4.81 -0.23 -7.47
C GLN A 137 -5.35 -0.22 -6.03
N ILE A 138 -4.52 0.09 -5.03
CA ILE A 138 -4.97 0.35 -3.66
C ILE A 138 -5.93 1.55 -3.64
N GLY A 139 -5.63 2.60 -4.39
CA GLY A 139 -6.53 3.74 -4.55
C GLY A 139 -7.88 3.35 -5.16
N PHE A 140 -7.92 2.50 -6.20
CA PHE A 140 -9.17 1.96 -6.75
C PHE A 140 -10.00 1.22 -5.69
N ILE A 141 -9.36 0.40 -4.85
CA ILE A 141 -10.03 -0.32 -3.76
C ILE A 141 -10.58 0.65 -2.73
N LEU A 142 -9.81 1.68 -2.33
CA LEU A 142 -10.25 2.69 -1.36
C LEU A 142 -11.43 3.52 -1.87
N VAL A 143 -11.48 3.82 -3.18
CA VAL A 143 -12.68 4.41 -3.80
C VAL A 143 -13.89 3.50 -3.58
N GLY A 144 -13.76 2.20 -3.85
CA GLY A 144 -14.84 1.24 -3.59
C GLY A 144 -15.24 1.16 -2.11
N VAL A 145 -14.28 1.25 -1.18
CA VAL A 145 -14.57 1.30 0.27
C VAL A 145 -15.42 2.52 0.61
N ALA A 146 -15.07 3.69 0.08
CA ALA A 146 -15.82 4.92 0.33
C ALA A 146 -17.22 4.88 -0.30
N MET A 147 -17.33 4.37 -1.53
CA MET A 147 -18.61 4.29 -2.24
C MET A 147 -19.64 3.41 -1.51
N GLN A 148 -19.21 2.39 -0.75
CA GLN A 148 -20.11 1.61 0.09
C GLN A 148 -20.88 2.49 1.11
N GLY A 149 -20.19 3.46 1.69
CA GLY A 149 -20.81 4.37 2.67
C GLY A 149 -21.67 5.46 2.03
N PHE A 150 -21.41 5.88 0.80
CA PHE A 150 -22.25 6.81 0.05
C PHE A 150 -23.53 6.14 -0.45
N LEU A 151 -23.43 4.93 -0.99
CA LEU A 151 -24.58 4.17 -1.52
C LEU A 151 -25.46 3.57 -0.43
N THR A 152 -24.97 3.42 0.80
CA THR A 152 -25.70 2.91 1.97
C THR A 152 -26.43 1.58 1.69
N GLY A 153 -27.76 1.57 1.52
CA GLY A 153 -28.57 0.38 1.32
C GLY A 153 -28.33 -0.33 -0.02
N GLU A 154 -27.93 0.41 -1.07
CA GLU A 154 -27.68 -0.11 -2.44
C GLU A 154 -26.20 -0.27 -2.74
N ASN A 155 -25.42 -0.69 -1.78
CA ASN A 155 -23.96 -0.73 -1.86
C ASN A 155 -23.37 -2.01 -2.45
N ALA A 156 -24.18 -2.91 -3.00
CA ALA A 156 -23.73 -4.21 -3.50
C ALA A 156 -22.59 -4.09 -4.51
N LEU A 157 -22.71 -3.20 -5.50
CA LEU A 157 -21.69 -3.00 -6.55
C LEU A 157 -20.35 -2.56 -5.95
N ALA A 158 -20.38 -1.60 -5.01
CA ALA A 158 -19.18 -1.10 -4.34
C ALA A 158 -18.53 -2.18 -3.46
N ALA A 159 -19.32 -2.94 -2.71
CA ALA A 159 -18.83 -4.02 -1.85
C ALA A 159 -18.22 -5.16 -2.67
N TRP A 160 -18.92 -5.64 -3.68
CA TRP A 160 -18.45 -6.70 -4.58
C TRP A 160 -17.20 -6.26 -5.34
N GLY A 161 -17.24 -5.04 -5.93
CA GLY A 161 -16.09 -4.46 -6.63
C GLY A 161 -14.86 -4.37 -5.74
N THR A 162 -15.03 -3.91 -4.50
CA THR A 162 -13.94 -3.80 -3.51
C THR A 162 -13.28 -5.15 -3.25
N VAL A 163 -14.05 -6.16 -2.85
CA VAL A 163 -13.51 -7.48 -2.47
C VAL A 163 -12.93 -8.19 -3.69
N LEU A 164 -13.65 -8.20 -4.80
CA LEU A 164 -13.16 -8.83 -6.03
C LEU A 164 -11.91 -8.15 -6.57
N HIS A 165 -11.80 -6.80 -6.42
CA HIS A 165 -10.58 -6.11 -6.83
C HIS A 165 -9.41 -6.39 -5.91
N MET A 166 -9.63 -6.56 -4.60
CA MET A 166 -8.61 -7.04 -3.66
C MET A 166 -8.06 -8.40 -4.07
N LEU A 167 -8.95 -9.35 -4.40
CA LEU A 167 -8.60 -10.70 -4.84
C LEU A 167 -7.86 -10.69 -6.18
N ASN A 168 -8.45 -10.06 -7.20
CA ASN A 168 -7.89 -9.96 -8.54
C ASN A 168 -6.51 -9.31 -8.53
N HIS A 169 -6.37 -8.18 -7.82
CA HIS A 169 -5.10 -7.50 -7.71
C HIS A 169 -4.04 -8.38 -7.04
N SER A 170 -4.38 -9.18 -6.04
CA SER A 170 -3.46 -10.11 -5.39
C SER A 170 -2.92 -11.15 -6.37
N LEU A 171 -3.80 -11.78 -7.14
CA LEU A 171 -3.44 -12.78 -8.14
C LEU A 171 -2.63 -12.18 -9.30
N ILE A 172 -3.05 -11.01 -9.81
CA ILE A 172 -2.36 -10.30 -10.88
C ILE A 172 -0.94 -9.94 -10.46
N LYS A 173 -0.77 -9.42 -9.23
CA LYS A 173 0.55 -9.05 -8.72
C LYS A 173 1.46 -10.24 -8.50
N LEU A 174 0.94 -11.38 -8.11
CA LEU A 174 1.72 -12.62 -8.05
C LEU A 174 2.32 -12.93 -9.44
N VAL A 175 1.52 -12.94 -10.49
CA VAL A 175 1.97 -13.22 -11.86
C VAL A 175 3.00 -12.17 -12.33
N LEU A 176 2.74 -10.90 -12.12
CA LEU A 176 3.62 -9.81 -12.59
C LEU A 176 4.95 -9.76 -11.83
N PHE A 177 4.96 -9.86 -10.49
CA PHE A 177 6.20 -9.81 -9.72
C PHE A 177 7.05 -11.06 -9.89
N VAL A 178 6.45 -12.25 -10.00
CA VAL A 178 7.20 -13.47 -10.30
C VAL A 178 7.80 -13.39 -11.69
N SER A 179 7.05 -12.89 -12.69
CA SER A 179 7.59 -12.63 -14.03
C SER A 179 8.74 -11.62 -14.01
N ALA A 180 8.64 -10.54 -13.23
CA ALA A 180 9.73 -9.58 -13.05
C ALA A 180 10.94 -10.22 -12.36
N GLY A 181 10.73 -11.18 -11.47
CA GLY A 181 11.79 -11.99 -10.88
C GLY A 181 12.54 -12.83 -11.91
N VAL A 182 11.83 -13.44 -12.85
CA VAL A 182 12.45 -14.20 -13.95
C VAL A 182 13.30 -13.28 -14.83
N VAL A 183 12.82 -12.06 -15.14
CA VAL A 183 13.61 -11.07 -15.88
C VAL A 183 14.87 -10.70 -15.11
N TYR A 184 14.74 -10.40 -13.81
CA TYR A 184 15.87 -10.03 -12.95
C TYR A 184 16.92 -11.13 -12.84
N LEU A 185 16.50 -12.39 -12.66
CA LEU A 185 17.43 -13.53 -12.60
C LEU A 185 18.22 -13.71 -13.90
N GLY A 186 17.64 -13.34 -15.04
CA GLY A 186 18.30 -13.45 -16.33
C GLY A 186 19.14 -12.24 -16.74
N THR A 187 18.91 -11.06 -16.13
CA THR A 187 19.59 -9.81 -16.51
C THR A 187 20.42 -9.19 -15.41
N HIS A 188 20.13 -9.52 -14.15
CA HIS A 188 20.66 -8.87 -12.94
C HIS A 188 20.42 -7.35 -12.91
N SER A 189 19.46 -6.85 -13.67
CA SER A 189 19.02 -5.45 -13.68
C SER A 189 17.51 -5.34 -13.63
N LEU A 190 17.03 -4.21 -13.12
CA LEU A 190 15.63 -3.80 -13.11
C LEU A 190 15.39 -2.57 -13.99
N ASN A 191 16.46 -1.91 -14.46
CA ASN A 191 16.35 -0.74 -15.31
C ASN A 191 15.84 -1.12 -16.71
N LEU A 192 14.80 -0.43 -17.18
CA LEU A 192 14.16 -0.73 -18.46
C LEU A 192 15.13 -0.66 -19.64
N ASN A 193 16.14 0.20 -19.58
CA ASN A 193 17.15 0.31 -20.64
C ASN A 193 18.04 -0.92 -20.71
N ASP A 194 18.36 -1.54 -19.57
CA ASP A 194 19.23 -2.72 -19.51
C ASP A 194 18.46 -3.99 -19.86
N ILE A 195 17.18 -4.09 -19.47
CA ILE A 195 16.34 -5.28 -19.67
C ILE A 195 15.59 -5.28 -21.01
N ARG A 196 15.68 -4.19 -21.76
CA ARG A 196 14.92 -4.02 -23.00
C ARG A 196 15.22 -5.16 -23.99
N GLY A 197 14.15 -5.71 -24.58
CA GLY A 197 14.24 -6.78 -25.57
C GLY A 197 14.72 -8.13 -25.05
N TRP A 198 15.01 -8.27 -23.76
CA TRP A 198 15.47 -9.53 -23.16
C TRP A 198 14.43 -10.66 -23.32
N GLY A 199 13.15 -10.34 -23.22
CA GLY A 199 12.05 -11.29 -23.35
C GLY A 199 11.62 -11.60 -24.79
N ARG A 200 12.23 -10.97 -25.81
CA ARG A 200 11.77 -11.07 -27.21
C ARG A 200 11.63 -12.52 -27.71
N ASN A 201 12.58 -13.38 -27.37
CA ASN A 201 12.62 -14.78 -27.74
C ASN A 201 12.15 -15.71 -26.62
N LYS A 202 11.25 -15.25 -25.74
CA LYS A 202 10.70 -16.01 -24.61
C LYS A 202 9.16 -16.02 -24.67
N PRO A 203 8.56 -16.78 -25.61
CA PRO A 203 7.14 -16.69 -25.88
C PRO A 203 6.26 -17.04 -24.67
N VAL A 204 6.64 -18.02 -23.87
CA VAL A 204 5.89 -18.42 -22.69
C VAL A 204 5.81 -17.27 -21.67
N LEU A 205 6.94 -16.71 -21.30
CA LEU A 205 6.97 -15.57 -20.35
C LEU A 205 6.21 -14.35 -20.90
N LYS A 206 6.33 -14.10 -22.22
CA LYS A 206 5.62 -13.02 -22.92
C LYS A 206 4.09 -13.17 -22.75
N VAL A 207 3.56 -14.36 -22.98
CA VAL A 207 2.10 -14.64 -22.85
C VAL A 207 1.67 -14.52 -21.39
N LEU A 208 2.41 -15.09 -20.44
CA LEU A 208 2.08 -15.06 -19.02
C LEU A 208 2.10 -13.62 -18.47
N PHE A 209 3.12 -12.83 -18.84
CA PHE A 209 3.18 -11.41 -18.48
C PHE A 209 2.06 -10.60 -19.12
N PHE A 210 1.73 -10.87 -20.40
CA PHE A 210 0.63 -10.21 -21.11
C PHE A 210 -0.70 -10.43 -20.40
N ILE A 211 -1.00 -11.67 -19.98
CA ILE A 211 -2.23 -11.99 -19.23
C ILE A 211 -2.33 -11.16 -17.94
N GLY A 212 -1.22 -11.08 -17.16
CA GLY A 212 -1.18 -10.24 -15.97
C GLY A 212 -1.34 -8.74 -16.29
N ALA A 213 -0.67 -8.25 -17.34
CA ALA A 213 -0.72 -6.85 -17.76
C ALA A 213 -2.11 -6.46 -18.31
N ALA A 214 -2.74 -7.31 -19.12
CA ALA A 214 -4.10 -7.12 -19.63
C ALA A 214 -5.13 -7.17 -18.49
N SER A 215 -4.96 -8.09 -17.54
CA SER A 215 -5.82 -8.18 -16.36
C SER A 215 -5.80 -6.88 -15.54
N ILE A 216 -4.61 -6.36 -15.17
CA ILE A 216 -4.55 -5.14 -14.36
C ILE A 216 -4.98 -3.89 -15.13
N ALA A 217 -4.79 -3.87 -16.45
CA ALA A 217 -5.26 -2.80 -17.32
C ALA A 217 -6.81 -2.76 -17.43
N GLY A 218 -7.48 -3.84 -17.07
CA GLY A 218 -8.94 -3.93 -17.17
C GLY A 218 -9.42 -4.23 -18.59
N VAL A 219 -8.65 -5.01 -19.35
CA VAL A 219 -9.05 -5.46 -20.68
C VAL A 219 -10.24 -6.42 -20.56
N PRO A 220 -11.34 -6.22 -21.32
CA PRO A 220 -12.48 -7.14 -21.31
C PRO A 220 -12.06 -8.61 -21.53
N GLY A 221 -12.69 -9.52 -20.78
CA GLY A 221 -12.33 -10.95 -20.77
C GLY A 221 -11.22 -11.34 -19.79
N PHE A 222 -10.59 -10.39 -19.10
CA PHE A 222 -9.61 -10.64 -18.03
C PHE A 222 -10.18 -10.28 -16.65
N SER A 223 -9.66 -10.89 -15.60
CA SER A 223 -10.21 -10.79 -14.25
C SER A 223 -10.33 -9.35 -13.71
N GLY A 224 -9.36 -8.49 -14.01
CA GLY A 224 -9.36 -7.11 -13.55
C GLY A 224 -10.45 -6.23 -14.16
N TYR A 225 -10.93 -6.56 -15.35
CA TYR A 225 -12.06 -5.89 -15.98
C TYR A 225 -13.32 -6.01 -15.11
N VAL A 226 -13.65 -7.22 -14.67
CA VAL A 226 -14.86 -7.51 -13.87
C VAL A 226 -14.93 -6.64 -12.62
N SER A 227 -13.86 -6.64 -11.83
CA SER A 227 -13.86 -5.88 -10.59
C SER A 227 -13.78 -4.35 -10.79
N LYS A 228 -13.08 -3.88 -11.84
CA LYS A 228 -13.04 -2.45 -12.17
C LYS A 228 -14.40 -1.94 -12.69
N THR A 229 -15.12 -2.76 -13.45
CA THR A 229 -16.47 -2.43 -13.91
C THR A 229 -17.39 -2.22 -12.71
N LEU A 230 -17.39 -3.12 -11.72
CA LEU A 230 -18.22 -2.97 -10.52
C LEU A 230 -17.88 -1.69 -9.73
N LEU A 231 -16.58 -1.39 -9.58
CA LEU A 231 -16.15 -0.16 -8.93
C LEU A 231 -16.57 1.10 -9.69
N HIS A 232 -16.48 1.08 -11.03
CA HIS A 232 -16.93 2.17 -11.88
C HIS A 232 -18.45 2.37 -11.78
N GLU A 233 -19.21 1.29 -11.94
CA GLU A 233 -20.67 1.30 -11.81
C GLU A 233 -21.11 1.86 -10.46
N SER A 234 -20.41 1.55 -9.37
CA SER A 234 -20.74 2.11 -8.06
C SER A 234 -20.63 3.64 -7.99
N ILE A 235 -19.72 4.25 -8.77
CA ILE A 235 -19.62 5.71 -8.88
C ILE A 235 -20.76 6.25 -9.71
N VAL A 236 -21.04 5.64 -10.87
CA VAL A 236 -22.12 6.03 -11.78
C VAL A 236 -23.48 5.94 -11.08
N GLU A 237 -23.72 4.85 -10.33
CA GLU A 237 -24.95 4.66 -9.54
C GLU A 237 -25.16 5.82 -8.56
N TYR A 238 -24.12 6.21 -7.85
CA TYR A 238 -24.25 7.33 -6.92
C TYR A 238 -24.45 8.68 -7.63
N VAL A 239 -23.89 8.87 -8.84
CA VAL A 239 -24.21 10.04 -9.68
C VAL A 239 -25.70 10.07 -10.02
N HIS A 240 -26.29 8.93 -10.41
CA HIS A 240 -27.73 8.86 -10.66
C HIS A 240 -28.57 9.11 -9.40
N VAL A 241 -28.17 8.60 -8.23
CA VAL A 241 -28.84 8.91 -6.95
C VAL A 241 -28.87 10.42 -6.70
N LEU A 242 -27.76 11.13 -6.94
CA LEU A 242 -27.69 12.58 -6.77
C LEU A 242 -28.55 13.32 -7.81
N GLU A 243 -28.56 12.88 -9.07
CA GLU A 243 -29.41 13.44 -10.13
C GLU A 243 -30.89 13.32 -9.78
N HIS A 244 -31.34 12.15 -9.34
CA HIS A 244 -32.73 11.93 -8.91
C HIS A 244 -33.10 12.76 -7.68
N ALA A 245 -32.14 13.04 -6.81
CA ALA A 245 -32.31 13.92 -5.64
C ALA A 245 -32.24 15.42 -5.98
N GLY A 246 -31.98 15.80 -7.25
CA GLY A 246 -31.78 17.18 -7.67
C GLY A 246 -30.51 17.83 -7.07
N MET A 247 -29.53 17.03 -6.66
CA MET A 247 -28.26 17.48 -6.07
C MET A 247 -27.16 17.62 -7.13
N SER A 248 -26.13 18.40 -6.81
CA SER A 248 -24.99 18.59 -7.72
C SER A 248 -24.17 17.29 -7.85
N THR A 249 -23.94 16.86 -9.08
CA THR A 249 -23.17 15.65 -9.42
C THR A 249 -21.69 15.94 -9.71
N GLY A 250 -21.30 17.20 -9.90
CA GLY A 250 -20.01 17.60 -10.48
C GLY A 250 -18.79 16.98 -9.79
N TRP A 251 -18.82 16.81 -8.47
CA TRP A 251 -17.72 16.18 -7.76
C TRP A 251 -17.58 14.68 -8.10
N PHE A 252 -18.66 13.93 -8.11
CA PHE A 252 -18.64 12.50 -8.40
C PHE A 252 -18.40 12.21 -9.88
N THR A 253 -18.89 13.05 -10.77
CA THR A 253 -18.52 13.03 -12.20
C THR A 253 -17.02 13.24 -12.37
N ALA A 254 -16.41 14.17 -11.61
CA ALA A 254 -14.95 14.34 -11.63
C ALA A 254 -14.22 13.09 -11.10
N VAL A 255 -14.72 12.44 -10.05
CA VAL A 255 -14.17 11.19 -9.52
C VAL A 255 -14.25 10.08 -10.58
N GLU A 256 -15.36 9.96 -11.31
CA GLU A 256 -15.53 9.02 -12.41
C GLU A 256 -14.47 9.21 -13.50
N TRP A 257 -14.29 10.45 -13.98
CA TRP A 257 -13.26 10.74 -14.98
C TRP A 257 -11.84 10.48 -14.48
N LEU A 258 -11.53 10.77 -13.22
CA LEU A 258 -10.24 10.45 -12.61
C LEU A 258 -10.05 8.93 -12.49
N PHE A 259 -11.12 8.17 -12.24
CA PHE A 259 -11.12 6.71 -12.24
C PHE A 259 -10.78 6.16 -13.63
N LEU A 260 -11.49 6.59 -14.66
CA LEU A 260 -11.25 6.19 -16.06
C LEU A 260 -9.84 6.60 -16.52
N PHE A 261 -9.40 7.80 -16.20
CA PHE A 261 -8.06 8.30 -16.50
C PHE A 261 -6.97 7.43 -15.85
N SER A 262 -7.11 7.09 -14.56
CA SER A 262 -6.16 6.22 -13.86
C SER A 262 -6.16 4.80 -14.42
N GLY A 263 -7.31 4.31 -14.87
CA GLY A 263 -7.43 3.08 -15.65
C GLY A 263 -6.62 3.14 -16.94
N GLY A 264 -6.71 4.25 -17.66
CA GLY A 264 -5.93 4.51 -18.87
C GLY A 264 -4.42 4.59 -18.60
N LEU A 265 -4.01 5.31 -17.55
CA LEU A 265 -2.60 5.32 -17.13
C LEU A 265 -2.09 3.91 -16.83
N THR A 266 -2.96 3.04 -16.24
CA THR A 266 -2.62 1.64 -15.99
C THR A 266 -2.31 0.89 -17.28
N ALA A 267 -3.13 1.04 -18.30
CA ALA A 267 -2.88 0.45 -19.62
C ALA A 267 -1.59 1.01 -20.24
N ALA A 268 -1.35 2.32 -20.14
CA ALA A 268 -0.17 2.97 -20.71
C ALA A 268 1.15 2.45 -20.10
N TYR A 269 1.27 2.40 -18.75
CA TYR A 269 2.53 1.94 -18.15
C TYR A 269 2.71 0.42 -18.27
N MET A 270 1.65 -0.38 -18.30
CA MET A 270 1.77 -1.80 -18.59
C MET A 270 2.20 -2.07 -20.03
N THR A 271 1.67 -1.30 -20.99
CA THR A 271 2.13 -1.33 -22.38
C THR A 271 3.62 -0.92 -22.47
N LYS A 272 4.04 0.11 -21.72
CA LYS A 272 5.46 0.51 -21.64
C LYS A 272 6.33 -0.65 -21.18
N LEU A 273 5.97 -1.35 -20.10
CA LEU A 273 6.72 -2.50 -19.60
C LEU A 273 6.75 -3.65 -20.61
N PHE A 274 5.59 -3.97 -21.20
CA PHE A 274 5.49 -5.06 -22.17
C PHE A 274 6.32 -4.78 -23.41
N VAL A 275 6.24 -3.59 -23.97
CA VAL A 275 7.04 -3.18 -25.15
C VAL A 275 8.53 -3.19 -24.82
N ALA A 276 8.91 -2.62 -23.67
CA ALA A 276 10.31 -2.58 -23.26
C ALA A 276 10.92 -3.98 -23.17
N ILE A 277 10.27 -4.92 -22.50
CA ILE A 277 10.82 -6.24 -22.22
C ILE A 277 10.74 -7.18 -23.44
N PHE A 278 9.60 -7.17 -24.16
CA PHE A 278 9.27 -8.23 -25.12
C PHE A 278 9.26 -7.81 -26.59
N LEU A 279 9.15 -6.52 -26.91
CA LEU A 279 9.02 -6.05 -28.29
C LEU A 279 10.21 -5.21 -28.75
N SER A 280 10.87 -4.49 -27.87
CA SER A 280 12.02 -3.64 -28.20
C SER A 280 13.22 -4.46 -28.69
N ASN A 281 14.14 -3.79 -29.37
CA ASN A 281 15.45 -4.35 -29.68
C ASN A 281 16.28 -4.54 -28.40
N ARG A 282 17.14 -5.55 -28.39
CA ARG A 282 17.97 -5.85 -27.22
C ARG A 282 18.95 -4.72 -26.91
N ALA A 283 19.22 -4.51 -25.63
CA ALA A 283 20.29 -3.63 -25.19
C ALA A 283 21.65 -4.21 -25.56
N ILE A 284 22.61 -3.34 -25.92
CA ILE A 284 23.97 -3.76 -26.23
C ILE A 284 24.64 -4.30 -24.96
N GLY A 285 25.43 -5.36 -25.10
CA GLY A 285 26.12 -6.01 -23.98
C GLY A 285 25.24 -6.87 -23.08
N GLN A 286 23.94 -7.02 -23.40
CA GLN A 286 23.02 -7.84 -22.62
C GLN A 286 23.44 -9.32 -22.66
N ARG A 287 23.59 -9.93 -21.48
CA ARG A 287 23.91 -11.36 -21.34
C ARG A 287 22.85 -12.21 -22.01
N LEU A 288 23.26 -13.16 -22.81
CA LEU A 288 22.37 -14.15 -23.42
C LEU A 288 21.82 -15.06 -22.30
N PRO A 289 20.51 -15.38 -22.33
CA PRO A 289 19.97 -16.31 -21.36
C PRO A 289 20.58 -17.68 -21.53
N VAL A 290 21.08 -18.25 -20.44
CA VAL A 290 21.43 -19.68 -20.37
C VAL A 290 20.16 -20.50 -20.62
N ARG A 291 20.27 -21.67 -21.22
CA ARG A 291 19.17 -22.65 -21.35
C ARG A 291 18.53 -22.83 -19.97
N GLY A 292 17.18 -22.76 -19.89
CA GLY A 292 16.47 -22.95 -18.63
C GLY A 292 16.17 -21.65 -17.86
N TYR A 293 15.89 -20.55 -18.56
CA TYR A 293 15.49 -19.26 -17.94
C TYR A 293 14.26 -19.31 -17.03
N LEU A 294 13.49 -20.40 -17.10
CA LEU A 294 12.26 -20.59 -16.33
C LEU A 294 12.31 -21.96 -15.64
N ALA A 295 12.45 -21.95 -14.32
CA ALA A 295 12.41 -23.18 -13.52
C ALA A 295 11.04 -23.83 -13.59
N PRO A 296 10.92 -25.18 -13.56
CA PRO A 296 9.64 -25.89 -13.68
C PRO A 296 8.59 -25.42 -12.65
N GLY A 297 8.96 -25.26 -11.38
CA GLY A 297 8.06 -24.74 -10.35
C GLY A 297 7.56 -23.33 -10.61
N THR A 298 8.42 -22.45 -11.13
CA THR A 298 8.03 -21.09 -11.53
C THR A 298 7.10 -21.10 -12.74
N LEU A 299 7.34 -21.98 -13.71
CA LEU A 299 6.46 -22.16 -14.86
C LEU A 299 5.06 -22.62 -14.42
N VAL A 300 4.98 -23.61 -13.53
CA VAL A 300 3.69 -24.12 -13.00
C VAL A 300 2.96 -22.99 -12.27
N ALA A 301 3.64 -22.29 -11.35
CA ALA A 301 3.02 -21.20 -10.57
C ALA A 301 2.51 -20.05 -11.45
N LEU A 302 3.30 -19.61 -12.43
CA LEU A 302 2.90 -18.56 -13.37
C LEU A 302 1.75 -19.01 -14.28
N SER A 303 1.80 -20.24 -14.79
CA SER A 303 0.77 -20.79 -15.68
C SER A 303 -0.55 -20.98 -14.93
N ALA A 304 -0.51 -21.50 -13.70
CA ALA A 304 -1.70 -21.65 -12.85
C ALA A 304 -2.30 -20.28 -12.52
N GLY A 305 -1.48 -19.29 -12.13
CA GLY A 305 -1.94 -17.94 -11.88
C GLY A 305 -2.58 -17.29 -13.12
N ALA A 306 -1.93 -17.39 -14.28
CA ALA A 306 -2.46 -16.84 -15.53
C ALA A 306 -3.74 -17.53 -15.98
N ALA A 307 -3.83 -18.87 -15.86
CA ALA A 307 -5.04 -19.63 -16.17
C ALA A 307 -6.20 -19.22 -15.25
N LEU A 308 -5.92 -19.02 -13.96
CA LEU A 308 -6.92 -18.55 -12.99
C LEU A 308 -7.41 -17.13 -13.34
N LEU A 309 -6.52 -16.21 -13.74
CA LEU A 309 -6.91 -14.86 -14.16
C LEU A 309 -7.83 -14.88 -15.40
N LEU A 310 -7.57 -15.77 -16.35
CA LEU A 310 -8.44 -15.96 -17.51
C LEU A 310 -9.78 -16.58 -17.11
N PHE A 311 -9.77 -17.63 -16.31
CA PHE A 311 -10.98 -18.28 -15.81
C PHE A 311 -11.91 -17.28 -15.10
N LEU A 312 -11.36 -16.50 -14.14
CA LEU A 312 -12.11 -15.48 -13.42
C LEU A 312 -12.66 -14.38 -14.35
N GLY A 313 -11.92 -14.00 -15.39
CA GLY A 313 -12.34 -12.95 -16.33
C GLY A 313 -13.38 -13.40 -17.35
N LEU A 314 -13.31 -14.65 -17.81
CA LEU A 314 -14.21 -15.19 -18.84
C LEU A 314 -15.53 -15.74 -18.27
N THR A 315 -15.53 -16.17 -17.01
CA THR A 315 -16.70 -16.79 -16.36
C THR A 315 -17.09 -16.09 -15.05
N PRO A 316 -17.28 -14.75 -15.03
CA PRO A 316 -17.47 -14.01 -13.78
C PRO A 316 -18.71 -14.47 -13.00
N GLY A 317 -19.83 -14.77 -13.65
CA GLY A 317 -21.05 -15.25 -13.01
C GLY A 317 -20.86 -16.60 -12.28
N MET A 318 -20.01 -17.48 -12.80
CA MET A 318 -19.75 -18.78 -12.19
C MET A 318 -18.61 -18.75 -11.17
N SER A 319 -17.65 -17.88 -11.34
CA SER A 319 -16.42 -17.85 -10.56
C SER A 319 -16.34 -16.73 -9.53
N MET A 320 -16.74 -15.51 -9.90
CA MET A 320 -16.59 -14.31 -9.04
C MET A 320 -17.85 -13.99 -8.24
N GLU A 321 -19.05 -14.17 -8.80
CA GLU A 321 -20.30 -13.88 -8.08
C GLU A 321 -20.46 -14.69 -6.80
N PRO A 322 -20.18 -15.99 -6.74
CA PRO A 322 -20.27 -16.74 -5.48
C PRO A 322 -19.31 -16.19 -4.41
N LEU A 323 -18.10 -15.76 -4.83
CA LEU A 323 -17.13 -15.15 -3.92
C LEU A 323 -17.59 -13.77 -3.43
N ALA A 324 -18.20 -12.98 -4.33
CA ALA A 324 -18.76 -11.68 -3.99
C ALA A 324 -19.95 -11.79 -3.04
N GLN A 325 -20.86 -12.73 -3.30
CA GLN A 325 -22.00 -13.01 -2.43
C GLN A 325 -21.58 -13.46 -1.03
N TRP A 326 -20.58 -14.35 -0.95
CA TRP A 326 -20.03 -14.77 0.34
C TRP A 326 -19.41 -13.59 1.11
N ALA A 327 -18.66 -12.73 0.43
CA ALA A 327 -18.07 -11.55 1.04
C ALA A 327 -19.13 -10.47 1.38
N ALA A 328 -20.21 -10.37 0.61
CA ALA A 328 -21.32 -9.46 0.86
C ALA A 328 -22.00 -9.72 2.22
N GLN A 329 -22.13 -10.99 2.61
CA GLN A 329 -22.65 -11.35 3.93
C GLN A 329 -21.83 -10.74 5.06
N PHE A 330 -20.50 -10.85 4.96
CA PHE A 330 -19.58 -10.23 5.91
C PHE A 330 -19.70 -8.70 5.90
N LEU A 331 -19.84 -8.08 4.74
CA LEU A 331 -19.97 -6.64 4.58
C LEU A 331 -21.40 -6.14 4.81
N ARG A 332 -22.35 -7.01 5.13
CA ARG A 332 -23.78 -6.66 5.28
C ARG A 332 -24.28 -5.88 4.05
N ALA A 333 -23.82 -6.25 2.87
CA ALA A 333 -24.25 -5.69 1.60
C ALA A 333 -25.42 -6.50 1.04
N ASP A 334 -26.24 -5.87 0.18
CA ASP A 334 -27.31 -6.56 -0.51
C ASP A 334 -26.75 -7.68 -1.41
N THR A 335 -27.44 -8.83 -1.42
CA THR A 335 -27.06 -10.02 -2.20
C THR A 335 -27.96 -10.27 -3.41
N GLY A 336 -29.02 -9.46 -3.57
CA GLY A 336 -30.08 -9.66 -4.56
C GLY A 336 -29.79 -9.18 -5.99
N HIS A 337 -28.63 -8.57 -6.23
CA HIS A 337 -28.29 -8.00 -7.54
C HIS A 337 -27.74 -9.04 -8.50
N SER A 338 -28.32 -9.14 -9.72
CA SER A 338 -27.72 -9.81 -10.86
C SER A 338 -26.89 -8.80 -11.65
N VAL A 339 -25.60 -9.04 -11.82
CA VAL A 339 -24.70 -8.13 -12.54
C VAL A 339 -24.42 -8.65 -13.95
N HIS A 340 -24.66 -7.81 -14.95
CA HIS A 340 -24.33 -8.10 -16.35
C HIS A 340 -23.01 -7.40 -16.72
N TYR A 341 -21.89 -8.11 -16.61
CA TYR A 341 -20.54 -7.54 -16.77
C TYR A 341 -20.23 -7.07 -18.21
N PHE A 342 -20.77 -7.71 -19.23
CA PHE A 342 -20.46 -7.44 -20.65
C PHE A 342 -21.57 -6.64 -21.36
N THR A 343 -22.19 -5.70 -20.67
CA THR A 343 -23.13 -4.76 -21.31
C THR A 343 -22.40 -3.75 -22.18
N ALA A 344 -23.10 -3.13 -23.12
CA ALA A 344 -22.53 -2.09 -23.97
C ALA A 344 -21.99 -0.91 -23.15
N VAL A 345 -22.68 -0.53 -22.06
CA VAL A 345 -22.27 0.55 -21.14
C VAL A 345 -20.96 0.20 -20.45
N ASN A 346 -20.86 -1.00 -19.89
CA ASN A 346 -19.65 -1.46 -19.19
C ASN A 346 -18.45 -1.60 -20.12
N LEU A 347 -18.66 -2.07 -21.33
CA LEU A 347 -17.65 -2.14 -22.37
C LEU A 347 -17.20 -0.75 -22.81
N GLN A 348 -18.11 0.23 -22.89
CA GLN A 348 -17.78 1.61 -23.24
C GLN A 348 -16.82 2.24 -22.20
N GLY A 349 -17.08 2.10 -20.91
CA GLY A 349 -16.19 2.59 -19.85
C GLY A 349 -14.77 2.00 -19.96
N ALA A 350 -14.67 0.68 -20.19
CA ALA A 350 -13.40 0.02 -20.42
C ALA A 350 -12.69 0.53 -21.68
N LEU A 351 -13.41 0.70 -22.79
CA LEU A 351 -12.86 1.21 -24.04
C LEU A 351 -12.37 2.66 -23.91
N ILE A 352 -13.09 3.51 -23.18
CA ILE A 352 -12.64 4.88 -22.88
C ILE A 352 -11.31 4.85 -22.11
N SER A 353 -11.23 4.04 -21.04
CA SER A 353 -9.98 3.87 -20.29
C SER A 353 -8.84 3.36 -21.18
N LEU A 354 -9.06 2.35 -21.99
CA LEU A 354 -8.05 1.80 -22.90
C LEU A 354 -7.66 2.81 -23.98
N GLY A 355 -8.61 3.60 -24.50
CA GLY A 355 -8.36 4.68 -25.45
C GLY A 355 -7.49 5.78 -24.85
N ILE A 356 -7.79 6.21 -23.62
CA ILE A 356 -6.94 7.14 -22.86
C ILE A 356 -5.54 6.52 -22.69
N GLY A 357 -5.45 5.24 -22.36
CA GLY A 357 -4.18 4.51 -22.22
C GLY A 357 -3.36 4.50 -23.50
N ALA A 358 -3.98 4.25 -24.65
CA ALA A 358 -3.34 4.30 -25.95
C ALA A 358 -2.83 5.72 -26.28
N ALA A 359 -3.66 6.73 -26.05
CA ALA A 359 -3.27 8.13 -26.24
C ALA A 359 -2.09 8.52 -25.34
N VAL A 360 -2.15 8.22 -24.05
CA VAL A 360 -1.05 8.49 -23.11
C VAL A 360 0.22 7.72 -23.49
N TYR A 361 0.10 6.47 -23.91
CA TYR A 361 1.26 5.72 -24.36
C TYR A 361 1.92 6.36 -25.60
N LEU A 362 1.14 6.78 -26.58
CA LEU A 362 1.68 7.39 -27.79
C LEU A 362 2.23 8.79 -27.54
N LEU A 363 1.50 9.64 -26.84
CA LEU A 363 1.87 11.04 -26.66
C LEU A 363 2.90 11.22 -25.52
N VAL A 364 2.69 10.59 -24.38
CA VAL A 364 3.56 10.78 -23.22
C VAL A 364 4.70 9.76 -23.20
N VAL A 365 4.43 8.46 -23.31
CA VAL A 365 5.50 7.46 -23.22
C VAL A 365 6.40 7.53 -24.43
N ARG A 366 5.87 7.42 -25.66
CA ARG A 366 6.69 7.46 -26.87
C ARG A 366 7.19 8.87 -27.21
N GLY A 367 6.36 9.89 -27.03
CA GLY A 367 6.71 11.27 -27.39
C GLY A 367 7.61 11.97 -26.37
N LEU A 368 7.42 11.70 -25.07
CA LEU A 368 8.11 12.43 -24.01
C LEU A 368 9.15 11.57 -23.26
N LEU A 369 8.83 10.32 -22.93
CA LEU A 369 9.64 9.47 -22.06
C LEU A 369 10.56 8.51 -22.81
N MET A 370 10.47 8.46 -24.13
CA MET A 370 11.32 7.64 -24.99
C MET A 370 12.11 8.55 -25.94
N ARG A 371 13.36 8.17 -26.19
CA ARG A 371 14.21 8.82 -27.18
C ARG A 371 14.79 7.76 -28.11
N GLN A 372 14.79 8.04 -29.41
CA GLN A 372 15.46 7.20 -30.39
C GLN A 372 16.94 7.55 -30.40
N GLU A 373 17.78 6.59 -30.13
CA GLU A 373 19.25 6.69 -30.23
C GLU A 373 19.76 5.70 -31.27
N PRO A 374 20.99 5.86 -31.77
CA PRO A 374 21.56 4.93 -32.75
C PRO A 374 21.54 3.46 -32.30
N GLU A 375 21.65 3.23 -31.00
CA GLU A 375 21.66 1.92 -30.37
C GLU A 375 20.23 1.40 -30.02
N GLY A 376 19.20 2.14 -30.39
CA GLY A 376 17.79 1.81 -30.16
C GLY A 376 17.10 2.79 -29.22
N VAL A 377 15.91 2.42 -28.77
CA VAL A 377 15.07 3.28 -27.92
C VAL A 377 15.58 3.31 -26.49
N VAL A 378 15.73 4.50 -25.89
CA VAL A 378 16.12 4.71 -24.50
C VAL A 378 14.97 5.34 -23.73
N TYR A 379 14.67 4.83 -22.53
CA TYR A 379 13.69 5.38 -21.60
C TYR A 379 14.35 6.43 -20.71
N LEU A 380 13.76 7.63 -20.65
CA LEU A 380 14.30 8.77 -19.93
C LEU A 380 13.63 8.90 -18.55
N ASP A 381 14.45 9.14 -17.51
CA ASP A 381 13.95 9.55 -16.21
C ASP A 381 13.65 11.06 -16.24
N ARG A 382 12.39 11.40 -16.46
CA ARG A 382 11.91 12.79 -16.56
C ARG A 382 10.97 13.18 -15.41
N TRP A 383 11.06 12.46 -14.27
CA TRP A 383 10.28 12.89 -13.12
C TRP A 383 10.73 14.29 -12.65
N PRO A 384 9.83 15.27 -12.57
CA PRO A 384 10.21 16.61 -12.16
C PRO A 384 10.70 16.63 -10.73
N ARG A 385 11.93 17.09 -10.48
CA ARG A 385 12.50 17.19 -9.12
C ARG A 385 11.66 18.04 -8.16
N ARG A 386 10.90 19.01 -8.70
CA ARG A 386 9.96 19.86 -7.94
C ARG A 386 8.71 19.11 -7.46
N LEU A 387 8.43 17.93 -8.00
CA LEU A 387 7.33 17.07 -7.60
C LEU A 387 7.83 15.83 -6.85
N ASP A 388 9.11 15.80 -6.50
CA ASP A 388 9.69 14.76 -5.66
C ASP A 388 9.28 15.00 -4.20
N LEU A 389 8.07 14.53 -3.87
CA LEU A 389 7.50 14.63 -2.52
C LEU A 389 8.41 14.01 -1.46
N GLU A 390 9.23 13.03 -1.84
CA GLU A 390 10.18 12.43 -0.92
C GLU A 390 11.18 13.44 -0.39
N ASN A 391 11.85 14.15 -1.28
CA ASN A 391 12.89 15.12 -0.89
C ASN A 391 12.29 16.43 -0.37
N LEU A 392 11.13 16.85 -0.92
CA LEU A 392 10.51 18.12 -0.54
C LEU A 392 9.74 18.07 0.78
N VAL A 393 9.10 16.95 1.09
CA VAL A 393 8.19 16.85 2.23
C VAL A 393 8.67 15.79 3.22
N TYR A 394 8.76 14.53 2.79
CA TYR A 394 8.90 13.43 3.74
C TYR A 394 10.25 13.38 4.42
N ARG A 395 11.35 13.64 3.70
CA ARG A 395 12.69 13.72 4.34
C ARG A 395 12.78 14.88 5.33
N GLN A 396 12.16 16.02 5.02
CA GLN A 396 12.15 17.18 5.92
C GLN A 396 11.30 16.89 7.16
N VAL A 397 10.09 16.34 6.98
CA VAL A 397 9.22 15.93 8.10
C VAL A 397 9.91 14.86 8.96
N LEU A 398 10.53 13.85 8.34
CA LEU A 398 11.26 12.81 9.07
C LEU A 398 12.45 13.40 9.82
N SER A 399 13.22 14.30 9.20
CA SER A 399 14.33 15.00 9.84
C SER A 399 13.87 15.83 11.03
N ALA A 400 12.75 16.56 10.90
CA ALA A 400 12.17 17.30 12.01
C ALA A 400 11.70 16.38 13.14
N LEU A 401 11.01 15.28 12.83
CA LEU A 401 10.56 14.30 13.81
C LEU A 401 11.74 13.62 14.52
N THR A 402 12.79 13.25 13.79
CA THR A 402 13.99 12.66 14.38
C THR A 402 14.73 13.66 15.26
N PHE A 403 14.78 14.94 14.87
CA PHE A 403 15.36 16.01 15.71
C PHE A 403 14.57 16.17 17.02
N VAL A 404 13.25 16.29 16.95
CA VAL A 404 12.38 16.40 18.14
C VAL A 404 12.51 15.14 19.00
N GLY A 405 12.47 13.96 18.39
CA GLY A 405 12.63 12.67 19.10
C GLY A 405 13.98 12.58 19.81
N ALA A 406 15.07 12.99 19.15
CA ALA A 406 16.40 13.04 19.74
C ALA A 406 16.51 14.08 20.87
N LEU A 407 15.79 15.20 20.75
CA LEU A 407 15.72 16.19 21.84
C LEU A 407 14.98 15.62 23.06
N CYS A 408 13.81 15.01 22.84
CA CYS A 408 13.05 14.35 23.92
C CYS A 408 13.85 13.22 24.59
N ALA A 409 14.54 12.40 23.79
CA ALA A 409 15.40 11.33 24.30
C ALA A 409 16.56 11.89 25.15
N ARG A 410 17.21 12.97 24.71
CA ARG A 410 18.25 13.63 25.49
C ARG A 410 17.74 14.19 26.82
N VAL A 411 16.56 14.83 26.80
CA VAL A 411 15.93 15.32 28.04
C VAL A 411 15.60 14.16 28.97
N ALA A 412 15.00 13.09 28.46
CA ALA A 412 14.67 11.90 29.24
C ALA A 412 15.92 11.23 29.82
N ALA A 413 17.01 11.12 29.04
CA ALA A 413 18.30 10.63 29.52
C ALA A 413 18.88 11.52 30.63
N SER A 414 18.88 12.84 30.43
CA SER A 414 19.36 13.79 31.46
C SER A 414 18.56 13.72 32.77
N VAL A 415 17.25 13.54 32.68
CA VAL A 415 16.37 13.32 33.84
C VAL A 415 16.70 11.98 34.51
N GLY A 416 16.89 10.92 33.71
CA GLY A 416 17.32 9.61 34.19
C GLY A 416 18.65 9.68 34.94
N ASP A 417 19.66 10.31 34.33
CA ASP A 417 20.98 10.51 34.95
C ASP A 417 20.88 11.31 36.27
N TRP A 418 20.05 12.36 36.27
CA TRP A 418 19.81 13.14 37.49
C TRP A 418 19.14 12.31 38.60
N LEU A 419 18.14 11.48 38.26
CA LEU A 419 17.50 10.57 39.21
C LEU A 419 18.44 9.51 39.76
N VAL A 420 19.33 8.96 38.94
CA VAL A 420 20.36 8.01 39.36
C VAL A 420 21.34 8.69 40.32
N LEU A 421 21.85 9.88 40.00
CA LEU A 421 22.71 10.66 40.85
C LEU A 421 22.04 11.04 42.16
N LEU A 422 20.76 11.39 42.16
CA LEU A 422 19.98 11.66 43.35
C LEU A 422 19.81 10.40 44.22
N GLY A 423 19.48 9.27 43.60
CA GLY A 423 19.38 7.96 44.26
C GLY A 423 20.72 7.55 44.90
N GLU A 424 21.81 7.69 44.14
CA GLU A 424 23.17 7.45 44.66
C GLU A 424 23.48 8.34 45.88
N LYS A 425 23.16 9.63 45.79
CA LYS A 425 23.36 10.57 46.89
C LYS A 425 22.53 10.23 48.12
N ILE A 426 21.31 9.76 47.97
CA ILE A 426 20.41 9.37 49.07
C ILE A 426 20.83 8.04 49.70
N LEU A 427 21.19 7.06 48.90
CA LEU A 427 21.47 5.69 49.35
C LEU A 427 22.88 5.58 49.97
N PHE A 428 23.88 6.28 49.42
CA PHE A 428 25.27 6.12 49.80
C PHE A 428 25.80 7.23 50.73
N THR A 429 25.08 8.33 50.98
CA THR A 429 25.48 9.33 51.99
C THR A 429 25.28 8.84 53.44
N LYS A 430 24.45 7.79 53.66
CA LYS A 430 24.18 7.24 55.02
C LYS A 430 24.95 5.98 55.36
N ALA A 431 25.79 5.47 54.46
CA ALA A 431 26.60 4.27 54.68
C ALA A 431 28.08 4.53 54.37
N PRO A 432 28.81 5.27 55.23
CA PRO A 432 30.24 5.40 55.05
C PRO A 432 30.92 4.08 55.42
N GLY A 433 31.32 3.27 54.45
CA GLY A 433 32.23 2.18 54.72
C GLY A 433 31.94 0.81 54.09
N ILE A 434 30.90 0.63 53.26
CA ILE A 434 30.58 -0.72 52.79
C ILE A 434 31.22 -1.08 51.45
N PHE A 435 31.64 -0.18 50.61
CA PHE A 435 32.38 -0.50 49.38
C PHE A 435 33.40 0.57 49.02
N VAL A 436 34.58 0.55 49.69
CA VAL A 436 35.80 1.08 49.10
C VAL A 436 36.69 -0.13 48.84
N PRO A 437 36.90 -0.56 47.58
CA PRO A 437 37.95 -1.54 47.29
C PRO A 437 39.27 -0.92 47.76
N LYS A 438 40.00 -1.67 48.62
CA LYS A 438 41.38 -1.30 48.99
C LYS A 438 42.17 -1.11 47.70
N HIS A 439 42.80 0.03 47.58
CA HIS A 439 43.68 0.42 46.50
C HIS A 439 44.71 -0.70 46.23
N ASP A 440 44.61 -1.35 45.08
CA ASP A 440 45.72 -2.16 44.58
C ASP A 440 46.59 -1.24 43.74
N GLU A 441 47.79 -0.92 44.25
CA GLU A 441 48.72 0.06 43.69
C GLU A 441 49.29 -0.33 42.30
N ASN A 442 48.86 -1.43 41.72
CA ASN A 442 49.34 -1.96 40.43
C ASN A 442 48.49 -1.65 39.20
N PHE A 443 47.38 -0.98 39.33
CA PHE A 443 46.64 -0.48 38.20
C PHE A 443 46.98 0.95 37.84
N GLY A 444 48.07 1.07 37.09
CA GLY A 444 48.46 2.36 36.48
C GLY A 444 47.36 2.92 35.60
N THR A 445 47.11 4.22 35.77
CA THR A 445 46.37 5.16 34.89
C THR A 445 44.85 5.19 34.89
N TYR A 446 44.10 4.38 35.63
CA TYR A 446 42.64 4.52 35.74
C TYR A 446 42.18 5.27 37.03
N GLY A 447 43.02 6.08 37.61
CA GLY A 447 42.80 6.72 38.89
C GLY A 447 42.03 8.04 38.85
N ARG A 448 40.95 8.19 38.06
CA ARG A 448 40.04 9.35 38.20
C ARG A 448 38.59 8.93 38.12
N LYS A 449 37.98 8.81 39.29
CA LYS A 449 36.58 8.70 39.66
C LYS A 449 35.99 7.29 39.65
N PRO A 450 36.02 6.57 40.77
CA PRO A 450 35.30 5.30 40.95
C PRO A 450 33.77 5.39 40.78
N ARG A 451 33.22 6.61 40.80
CA ARG A 451 31.80 6.87 40.56
C ARG A 451 31.36 6.69 39.11
N HIS A 452 32.27 6.96 38.17
CA HIS A 452 31.93 6.80 36.71
C HIS A 452 31.94 5.33 36.26
N PHE A 453 32.75 4.50 36.87
CA PHE A 453 32.93 3.11 36.50
C PHE A 453 31.65 2.25 36.76
N LEU A 454 30.97 2.47 37.89
CA LEU A 454 29.75 1.75 38.23
C LEU A 454 28.54 2.15 37.38
N THR A 455 28.50 3.39 36.90
CA THR A 455 27.39 3.87 36.05
C THR A 455 27.58 3.54 34.57
N GLU A 456 28.81 3.45 34.06
CA GLU A 456 29.09 3.20 32.65
C GLU A 456 29.05 1.69 32.32
N GLU A 457 29.44 0.80 33.24
CA GLU A 457 29.48 -0.66 32.93
C GLU A 457 28.27 -1.47 33.47
N THR A 458 27.55 -0.95 34.49
CA THR A 458 26.47 -1.73 35.13
C THR A 458 25.07 -1.46 34.54
N PHE A 459 24.88 -0.31 33.92
CA PHE A 459 23.60 0.05 33.30
C PHE A 459 23.84 0.63 31.90
N SER A 460 23.89 -0.23 30.90
CA SER A 460 23.79 0.27 29.52
C SER A 460 22.41 0.90 29.31
N PHE A 461 22.37 2.03 28.62
CA PHE A 461 21.13 2.73 28.25
C PHE A 461 20.11 1.77 27.62
N ASP A 462 20.56 0.78 26.86
CA ASP A 462 19.76 -0.27 26.25
C ASP A 462 19.08 -1.17 27.30
N LEU A 463 19.76 -1.50 28.39
CA LEU A 463 19.20 -2.32 29.48
C LEU A 463 18.16 -1.53 30.30
N MET A 464 18.37 -0.21 30.49
CA MET A 464 17.38 0.67 31.13
C MET A 464 16.15 0.86 30.24
N LEU A 465 16.32 0.97 28.93
CA LEU A 465 15.23 1.09 27.96
C LEU A 465 14.44 -0.20 27.86
N ALA A 466 15.13 -1.35 27.85
CA ALA A 466 14.51 -2.67 27.88
C ALA A 466 13.76 -2.92 29.20
N GLY A 467 14.36 -2.56 30.34
CA GLY A 467 13.71 -2.66 31.64
C GLY A 467 12.51 -1.74 31.80
N GLY A 468 12.63 -0.51 31.37
CA GLY A 468 11.53 0.47 31.34
C GLY A 468 10.39 0.02 30.42
N GLY A 469 10.71 -0.50 29.26
CA GLY A 469 9.74 -1.07 28.33
C GLY A 469 9.02 -2.28 28.91
N LEU A 470 9.74 -3.14 29.63
CA LEU A 470 9.16 -4.32 30.31
C LEU A 470 8.24 -3.91 31.46
N ILE A 471 8.60 -2.88 32.24
CA ILE A 471 7.76 -2.32 33.32
C ILE A 471 6.49 -1.72 32.76
N VAL A 472 6.57 -0.95 31.67
CA VAL A 472 5.40 -0.37 30.99
C VAL A 472 4.50 -1.48 30.43
N LEU A 473 5.08 -2.55 29.85
CA LEU A 473 4.34 -3.71 29.37
C LEU A 473 3.65 -4.48 30.51
N LEU A 474 4.33 -4.67 31.62
CA LEU A 474 3.76 -5.32 32.81
C LEU A 474 2.65 -4.48 33.45
N LEU A 475 2.81 -3.16 33.54
CA LEU A 475 1.76 -2.26 34.03
C LEU A 475 0.56 -2.26 33.08
N TYR A 476 0.78 -2.35 31.77
CA TYR A 476 -0.30 -2.48 30.77
C TYR A 476 -1.04 -3.82 30.87
N LEU A 477 -0.38 -4.90 31.27
CA LEU A 477 -1.00 -6.22 31.45
C LEU A 477 -1.73 -6.38 32.80
N LEU A 478 -1.43 -5.52 33.79
CA LEU A 478 -2.02 -5.52 35.13
C LEU A 478 -3.16 -4.51 35.31
N LEU A 479 -3.32 -3.53 34.41
CA LEU A 479 -4.39 -2.56 34.31
C LEU A 479 -5.42 -2.96 33.24
#